data_349a9e161c874c94b304f6a21a2f61c6
#
_entry.id   349a9e161c874c94b304f6a21a2f61c6
#
_cell.length_a   1.000
_cell.length_b   1.000
_cell.length_c   1.000
_cell.angle_alpha   90.00
_cell.angle_beta   90.00
_cell.angle_gamma   90.00
#
_symmetry.space_group_name_H-M   'P 1'
#
loop_
_entity.id
_entity.type
_entity.pdbx_description
1 polymer ?
#
loop_
_entity_poly.entity_id
_entity_poly.type
_entity_poly.pdbx_seq_one_letter_code
_entity_poly.pdbx_strand_id
1 'polypeptide(L)'
;MACSRGACAPLAVAACVFLVLCAVATVVYTSSSLSTALLAVSGLRPYIASLTTNGSGGTNVGGSLHTSLHTCRKPKLPPNPLPPFYCCPPASSSSEPINFTLPDPVEPLRVRRPVHGVGAEYMAKYERAIALMKALPHTDPRSFYQMANIHCAYCTGSYRQTGNPELDMQIHFSWFFFPFHRAYLYFFERIAAKLLGEPDFALPFWSWDVPEGMRMPPEFANSSSPLYDPVRNPRHAPPRLVDLGFVGVESNRTDEQQIQHNLRTMYKQMIGNAALPSLFHGQPFRAGQFDKPGPGTVELSPHNTVHTWTGDIALTNVENMGTYYSAGRDPLFYPHHSNIDRLWEAWRQVGAAHGYRGHVDFVDPDWLDSSFLFYDEESRLVRITVRDVLDTEKLRYKFDGVGMPWVDARPPTTPNVSKNKALLKSVRFPLSLHKVVTVEVRRLQVLRSTEEKEAREEVLVIEGIETDGTQMVKFDVYVNAMEHKKVEPSGRELAGSYMCLSHPRIDGTGKGMIVETSMRVALNELLEDLDADGDETVTVTLVPRHGRAKIRSLRIVYMVE
;
A
#
# COMPACT_ATOMS: atom_id res chain seq x y z
N MET A 1 -37.87 -15.46 78.40
CA MET A 1 -38.90 -15.89 77.45
C MET A 1 -38.36 -15.67 76.04
N ALA A 2 -38.18 -16.75 75.32
CA ALA A 2 -37.56 -16.77 74.00
C ALA A 2 -38.53 -16.28 72.94
N CYS A 3 -38.07 -15.41 72.07
CA CYS A 3 -38.77 -15.13 70.82
C CYS A 3 -37.88 -15.57 69.67
N SER A 4 -38.41 -16.46 68.85
CA SER A 4 -37.77 -17.27 67.84
C SER A 4 -37.30 -16.42 66.65
N ARG A 5 -36.06 -16.64 66.25
CA ARG A 5 -35.50 -16.21 64.96
C ARG A 5 -36.07 -17.06 63.83
N GLY A 6 -36.61 -16.42 62.78
CA GLY A 6 -36.84 -17.13 61.54
C GLY A 6 -38.10 -16.75 60.79
N ALA A 7 -38.15 -15.61 60.08
CA ALA A 7 -39.09 -15.41 58.96
C ALA A 7 -38.93 -14.07 58.17
N CYS A 8 -37.86 -13.29 58.38
CA CYS A 8 -37.76 -12.00 57.68
C CYS A 8 -36.68 -11.92 56.52
N ALA A 9 -35.92 -12.97 56.26
CA ALA A 9 -34.85 -12.97 55.31
C ALA A 9 -35.25 -13.05 53.80
N PRO A 10 -36.31 -13.78 53.39
CA PRO A 10 -36.59 -13.89 51.94
C PRO A 10 -37.26 -12.67 51.31
N LEU A 11 -38.05 -11.90 52.08
CA LEU A 11 -38.72 -10.71 51.55
C LEU A 11 -37.76 -9.53 51.32
N ALA A 12 -36.76 -9.35 52.17
CA ALA A 12 -35.77 -8.30 52.02
C ALA A 12 -34.84 -8.53 50.80
N VAL A 13 -34.45 -9.79 50.56
CA VAL A 13 -33.64 -10.16 49.39
C VAL A 13 -34.44 -10.01 48.10
N ALA A 14 -35.71 -10.40 48.08
CA ALA A 14 -36.56 -10.20 46.88
C ALA A 14 -36.80 -8.71 46.57
N ALA A 15 -36.97 -7.85 47.58
CA ALA A 15 -37.10 -6.41 47.39
C ALA A 15 -35.82 -5.77 46.88
N CYS A 16 -34.64 -6.18 47.39
CA CYS A 16 -33.35 -5.68 46.88
C CYS A 16 -33.07 -6.11 45.44
N VAL A 17 -33.37 -7.36 45.06
CA VAL A 17 -33.20 -7.84 43.69
C VAL A 17 -34.15 -7.11 42.73
N PHE A 18 -35.40 -6.86 43.14
CA PHE A 18 -36.35 -6.12 42.31
C PHE A 18 -35.92 -4.66 42.11
N LEU A 19 -35.42 -3.99 43.15
CA LEU A 19 -34.89 -2.62 43.05
C LEU A 19 -33.63 -2.55 42.16
N VAL A 20 -32.74 -3.52 42.24
CA VAL A 20 -31.55 -3.60 41.35
C VAL A 20 -31.96 -3.84 39.90
N LEU A 21 -32.93 -4.72 39.64
CA LEU A 21 -33.44 -4.96 38.30
C LEU A 21 -34.16 -3.72 37.72
N CYS A 22 -34.94 -3.01 38.56
CA CYS A 22 -35.55 -1.75 38.13
C CYS A 22 -34.51 -0.67 37.87
N ALA A 23 -33.44 -0.56 38.67
CA ALA A 23 -32.35 0.40 38.45
C ALA A 23 -31.56 0.08 37.15
N VAL A 24 -31.27 -1.20 36.91
CA VAL A 24 -30.61 -1.63 35.67
C VAL A 24 -31.51 -1.38 34.45
N ALA A 25 -32.80 -1.68 34.53
CA ALA A 25 -33.74 -1.40 33.45
C ALA A 25 -33.85 0.11 33.16
N THR A 26 -33.82 0.97 34.20
CA THR A 26 -33.87 2.43 34.04
C THR A 26 -32.57 2.97 33.43
N VAL A 27 -31.41 2.44 33.82
CA VAL A 27 -30.10 2.83 33.23
C VAL A 27 -30.00 2.40 31.76
N VAL A 28 -30.50 1.20 31.41
CA VAL A 28 -30.50 0.73 30.01
C VAL A 28 -31.49 1.56 29.16
N TYR A 29 -32.67 1.91 29.72
CA TYR A 29 -33.66 2.70 29.01
C TYR A 29 -33.22 4.18 28.82
N THR A 30 -32.57 4.78 29.84
CA THR A 30 -32.06 6.14 29.77
C THR A 30 -30.81 6.23 28.88
N SER A 31 -29.94 5.22 28.87
CA SER A 31 -28.78 5.21 27.96
C SER A 31 -29.19 5.05 26.50
N SER A 32 -30.21 4.27 26.16
CA SER A 32 -30.74 4.16 24.81
C SER A 32 -31.43 5.45 24.33
N SER A 33 -32.15 6.17 25.24
CA SER A 33 -32.79 7.46 24.90
C SER A 33 -31.81 8.64 24.84
N LEU A 34 -30.73 8.63 25.65
CA LEU A 34 -29.66 9.63 25.53
C LEU A 34 -28.86 9.48 24.23
N SER A 35 -28.59 8.26 23.77
CA SER A 35 -27.92 8.04 22.48
C SER A 35 -28.73 8.59 21.31
N THR A 36 -30.06 8.45 21.34
CA THR A 36 -30.95 8.97 20.31
C THR A 36 -31.11 10.51 20.37
N ALA A 37 -31.11 11.08 21.57
CA ALA A 37 -31.21 12.52 21.77
C ALA A 37 -29.89 13.26 21.43
N LEU A 38 -28.72 12.68 21.73
CA LEU A 38 -27.42 13.23 21.35
C LEU A 38 -27.18 13.19 19.83
N LEU A 39 -27.72 12.21 19.13
CA LEU A 39 -27.67 12.14 17.66
C LEU A 39 -28.57 13.17 16.97
N ALA A 40 -29.61 13.65 17.66
CA ALA A 40 -30.52 14.67 17.13
C ALA A 40 -30.00 16.11 17.29
N VAL A 41 -29.09 16.37 18.24
CA VAL A 41 -28.57 17.70 18.53
C VAL A 41 -27.25 18.03 17.83
N SER A 42 -26.47 17.02 17.39
CA SER A 42 -25.13 17.23 16.85
C SER A 42 -25.05 17.47 15.34
N GLY A 43 -26.14 17.36 14.58
CA GLY A 43 -26.13 17.55 13.12
C GLY A 43 -25.16 16.64 12.36
N LEU A 44 -24.49 15.71 13.04
CA LEU A 44 -23.60 14.71 12.50
C LEU A 44 -24.40 13.46 12.15
N ARG A 45 -25.02 13.47 10.98
CA ARG A 45 -25.41 12.21 10.36
C ARG A 45 -24.15 11.45 10.01
N PRO A 46 -23.93 10.22 10.49
CA PRO A 46 -22.89 9.36 9.94
C PRO A 46 -23.22 9.15 8.45
N TYR A 47 -22.21 9.23 7.60
CA TYR A 47 -22.26 9.07 6.14
C TYR A 47 -22.56 7.60 5.75
N ILE A 48 -23.64 7.04 6.29
CA ILE A 48 -24.15 5.69 5.95
C ILE A 48 -25.49 5.79 5.18
N ALA A 49 -26.04 6.97 4.95
CA ALA A 49 -27.36 7.11 4.36
C ALA A 49 -27.36 7.89 3.05
N SER A 50 -26.71 7.36 2.03
CA SER A 50 -27.04 7.76 0.66
C SER A 50 -26.72 6.65 -0.38
N LEU A 51 -27.25 5.44 -0.17
CA LEU A 51 -27.38 4.42 -1.20
C LEU A 51 -28.71 3.67 -1.03
N THR A 52 -29.80 4.40 -0.91
CA THR A 52 -31.12 3.86 -1.21
C THR A 52 -31.64 4.56 -2.47
N THR A 53 -31.11 4.18 -3.62
CA THR A 53 -31.85 4.31 -4.88
C THR A 53 -32.36 2.94 -5.26
N ASN A 54 -33.66 2.86 -5.45
CA ASN A 54 -34.40 1.70 -5.93
C ASN A 54 -33.75 1.10 -7.17
N GLY A 55 -33.16 -0.09 -7.03
CA GLY A 55 -32.70 -0.95 -8.08
C GLY A 55 -32.61 -2.36 -7.52
N SER A 56 -33.47 -3.25 -7.99
CA SER A 56 -33.54 -4.67 -7.64
C SER A 56 -32.22 -5.38 -7.99
N GLY A 57 -31.35 -5.54 -7.01
CA GLY A 57 -30.05 -6.20 -7.09
C GLY A 57 -29.18 -5.71 -5.94
N GLY A 58 -29.50 -6.09 -4.69
CA GLY A 58 -28.72 -5.68 -3.52
C GLY A 58 -27.31 -6.23 -3.59
N THR A 59 -26.33 -5.38 -3.95
CA THR A 59 -24.91 -5.66 -3.69
C THR A 59 -24.70 -5.52 -2.19
N ASN A 60 -24.36 -6.62 -1.51
CA ASN A 60 -23.89 -6.56 -0.14
C ASN A 60 -22.54 -5.81 -0.13
N VAL A 61 -22.53 -4.56 0.33
CA VAL A 61 -21.31 -3.77 0.51
C VAL A 61 -20.78 -4.06 1.92
N GLY A 62 -19.58 -4.60 2.00
CA GLY A 62 -18.91 -5.00 3.25
C GLY A 62 -18.53 -6.48 3.24
N GLY A 63 -17.61 -6.84 4.15
CA GLY A 63 -17.09 -8.20 4.28
C GLY A 63 -15.77 -8.43 3.55
N SER A 64 -15.22 -9.61 3.81
CA SER A 64 -13.91 -10.04 3.28
C SER A 64 -13.94 -10.26 1.77
N LEU A 65 -12.83 -9.97 1.12
CA LEU A 65 -12.65 -10.18 -0.32
C LEU A 65 -12.04 -11.54 -0.61
N HIS A 66 -12.65 -12.26 -1.54
CA HIS A 66 -12.18 -13.57 -2.00
C HIS A 66 -12.11 -13.63 -3.51
N THR A 67 -11.22 -14.48 -4.02
CA THR A 67 -11.11 -14.80 -5.43
C THR A 67 -11.37 -16.28 -5.69
N SER A 68 -11.76 -16.60 -6.93
CA SER A 68 -11.92 -17.95 -7.43
C SER A 68 -11.32 -18.05 -8.83
N LEU A 69 -10.76 -19.18 -9.22
CA LEU A 69 -10.28 -19.39 -10.60
C LEU A 69 -11.40 -19.13 -11.62
N HIS A 70 -12.65 -19.47 -11.27
CA HIS A 70 -13.82 -19.26 -12.14
C HIS A 70 -14.15 -17.77 -12.34
N THR A 71 -13.65 -16.87 -11.46
CA THR A 71 -13.85 -15.42 -11.60
C THR A 71 -12.75 -14.75 -12.42
N CYS A 72 -11.70 -15.47 -12.81
CA CYS A 72 -10.62 -14.93 -13.64
C CYS A 72 -11.06 -14.82 -15.09
N ARG A 73 -10.89 -13.65 -15.69
CA ARG A 73 -11.27 -13.32 -17.05
C ARG A 73 -10.10 -12.76 -17.84
N LYS A 74 -10.25 -12.66 -19.15
CA LYS A 74 -9.25 -12.04 -20.02
C LYS A 74 -8.88 -10.64 -19.49
N PRO A 75 -7.59 -10.33 -19.32
CA PRO A 75 -7.14 -9.02 -18.87
C PRO A 75 -7.47 -7.94 -19.91
N LYS A 76 -7.64 -6.72 -19.42
CA LYS A 76 -7.67 -5.52 -20.25
C LYS A 76 -6.22 -5.01 -20.36
N LEU A 77 -5.58 -5.30 -21.48
CA LEU A 77 -4.17 -4.99 -21.73
C LEU A 77 -4.03 -3.74 -22.61
N PRO A 78 -2.85 -3.09 -22.62
CA PRO A 78 -2.56 -2.01 -23.54
C PRO A 78 -2.54 -2.50 -25.02
N PRO A 79 -2.52 -1.59 -25.99
CA PRO A 79 -2.25 -1.95 -27.38
C PRO A 79 -0.86 -2.58 -27.51
N ASN A 80 -0.75 -3.64 -28.31
CA ASN A 80 0.51 -4.33 -28.60
C ASN A 80 1.30 -4.72 -27.34
N PRO A 81 0.70 -5.44 -26.37
CA PRO A 81 1.40 -5.85 -25.17
C PRO A 81 2.44 -6.92 -25.49
N LEU A 82 3.52 -7.00 -24.70
CA LEU A 82 4.52 -8.06 -24.85
C LEU A 82 3.91 -9.45 -24.51
N PRO A 83 4.07 -10.47 -25.37
CA PRO A 83 3.58 -11.83 -25.11
C PRO A 83 4.34 -12.51 -23.96
N PRO A 84 3.75 -13.55 -23.32
CA PRO A 84 2.39 -14.05 -23.50
C PRO A 84 1.33 -13.16 -22.85
N PHE A 85 0.04 -13.27 -23.31
CA PHE A 85 -1.07 -12.37 -22.88
C PHE A 85 -2.03 -13.01 -21.88
N TYR A 86 -1.66 -14.12 -21.28
CA TYR A 86 -2.52 -14.86 -20.36
C TYR A 86 -2.20 -14.49 -18.92
N CYS A 87 -3.11 -13.81 -18.23
CA CYS A 87 -2.94 -13.51 -16.82
C CYS A 87 -3.59 -14.59 -15.94
N CYS A 88 -4.67 -15.20 -16.37
CA CYS A 88 -5.32 -16.22 -15.57
C CYS A 88 -4.43 -17.47 -15.43
N PRO A 89 -4.30 -18.00 -14.22
CA PRO A 89 -3.52 -19.21 -14.00
C PRO A 89 -4.12 -20.42 -14.74
N PRO A 90 -3.32 -21.46 -15.04
CA PRO A 90 -3.81 -22.68 -15.67
C PRO A 90 -4.90 -23.32 -14.81
N ALA A 91 -5.82 -24.04 -15.46
CA ALA A 91 -6.86 -24.79 -14.75
C ALA A 91 -6.22 -25.88 -13.88
N SER A 92 -6.64 -25.96 -12.63
CA SER A 92 -6.27 -27.07 -11.75
C SER A 92 -7.05 -28.33 -12.11
N SER A 93 -6.46 -29.50 -11.89
CA SER A 93 -7.16 -30.80 -11.91
C SER A 93 -8.22 -30.90 -10.80
N SER A 94 -8.05 -30.13 -9.72
CA SER A 94 -9.03 -29.91 -8.65
C SER A 94 -9.61 -28.51 -8.81
N SER A 95 -10.93 -28.40 -8.88
CA SER A 95 -11.64 -27.11 -8.99
C SER A 95 -11.62 -26.30 -7.71
N GLU A 96 -11.40 -26.93 -6.56
CA GLU A 96 -11.44 -26.31 -5.25
C GLU A 96 -10.02 -26.14 -4.68
N PRO A 97 -9.68 -24.94 -4.18
CA PRO A 97 -8.40 -24.71 -3.52
C PRO A 97 -8.36 -25.39 -2.14
N ILE A 98 -7.21 -25.91 -1.77
CA ILE A 98 -6.94 -26.30 -0.38
C ILE A 98 -6.66 -25.05 0.46
N ASN A 99 -7.07 -25.06 1.73
CA ASN A 99 -6.70 -23.99 2.63
C ASN A 99 -5.22 -24.07 2.98
N PHE A 100 -4.59 -22.90 3.09
CA PHE A 100 -3.21 -22.78 3.52
C PHE A 100 -3.04 -23.37 4.93
N THR A 101 -1.93 -24.05 5.13
CA THR A 101 -1.49 -24.52 6.44
C THR A 101 -0.10 -23.97 6.69
N LEU A 102 0.11 -23.37 7.86
CA LEU A 102 1.44 -22.89 8.24
C LEU A 102 2.48 -24.02 8.15
N PRO A 103 3.71 -23.71 7.72
CA PRO A 103 4.80 -24.69 7.70
C PRO A 103 5.07 -25.27 9.08
N ASP A 104 5.64 -26.48 9.11
CA ASP A 104 6.05 -27.10 10.38
C ASP A 104 7.11 -26.22 11.07
N PRO A 105 6.96 -25.92 12.38
CA PRO A 105 7.96 -25.18 13.14
C PRO A 105 9.38 -25.77 13.12
N VAL A 106 9.54 -27.04 12.77
CA VAL A 106 10.86 -27.68 12.61
C VAL A 106 11.52 -27.41 11.25
N GLU A 107 10.77 -26.88 10.26
CA GLU A 107 11.38 -26.48 9.00
C GLU A 107 12.45 -25.41 9.22
N PRO A 108 13.49 -25.34 8.36
CA PRO A 108 14.52 -24.31 8.46
C PRO A 108 13.94 -22.91 8.46
N LEU A 109 14.41 -22.05 9.36
CA LEU A 109 14.12 -20.63 9.32
C LEU A 109 15.00 -19.98 8.24
N ARG A 110 14.42 -19.72 7.08
CA ARG A 110 15.12 -19.11 5.95
C ARG A 110 15.48 -17.66 6.27
N VAL A 111 16.64 -17.19 5.79
CA VAL A 111 17.10 -15.83 6.01
C VAL A 111 17.20 -15.11 4.68
N ARG A 112 16.28 -14.19 4.41
CA ARG A 112 16.37 -13.27 3.28
C ARG A 112 17.47 -12.25 3.53
N ARG A 113 18.41 -12.12 2.60
CA ARG A 113 19.61 -11.28 2.74
C ARG A 113 19.63 -10.15 1.72
N PRO A 114 20.26 -9.01 2.05
CA PRO A 114 20.41 -7.91 1.09
C PRO A 114 21.31 -8.34 -0.06
N VAL A 115 20.93 -8.04 -1.30
CA VAL A 115 21.73 -8.44 -2.49
C VAL A 115 23.15 -7.91 -2.41
N HIS A 116 23.37 -6.69 -1.93
CA HIS A 116 24.72 -6.12 -1.78
C HIS A 116 25.55 -6.79 -0.69
N GLY A 117 24.94 -7.58 0.19
CA GLY A 117 25.60 -8.29 1.30
C GLY A 117 25.83 -9.79 1.05
N VAL A 118 25.34 -10.33 -0.07
CA VAL A 118 25.53 -11.75 -0.43
C VAL A 118 26.72 -11.92 -1.39
N GLY A 119 27.40 -13.05 -1.28
CA GLY A 119 28.49 -13.39 -2.20
C GLY A 119 27.99 -13.92 -3.55
N ALA A 120 28.91 -13.99 -4.51
CA ALA A 120 28.64 -14.46 -5.87
C ALA A 120 28.02 -15.88 -5.90
N GLU A 121 28.37 -16.76 -4.97
CA GLU A 121 27.78 -18.10 -4.85
C GLU A 121 26.26 -18.04 -4.60
N TYR A 122 25.83 -17.16 -3.70
CA TYR A 122 24.40 -16.99 -3.42
C TYR A 122 23.64 -16.41 -4.61
N MET A 123 24.23 -15.43 -5.29
CA MET A 123 23.64 -14.86 -6.52
C MET A 123 23.54 -15.90 -7.62
N ALA A 124 24.57 -16.77 -7.77
CA ALA A 124 24.51 -17.88 -8.72
C ALA A 124 23.38 -18.88 -8.40
N LYS A 125 23.07 -19.12 -7.11
CA LYS A 125 21.88 -19.91 -6.73
C LYS A 125 20.58 -19.23 -7.16
N TYR A 126 20.45 -17.93 -6.95
CA TYR A 126 19.28 -17.18 -7.40
C TYR A 126 19.14 -17.17 -8.93
N GLU A 127 20.24 -16.96 -9.66
CA GLU A 127 20.28 -17.10 -11.12
C GLU A 127 19.79 -18.49 -11.57
N ARG A 128 20.31 -19.56 -10.93
CA ARG A 128 19.89 -20.93 -11.21
C ARG A 128 18.42 -21.16 -10.93
N ALA A 129 17.88 -20.63 -9.83
CA ALA A 129 16.46 -20.72 -9.50
C ALA A 129 15.59 -20.12 -10.63
N ILE A 130 15.92 -18.90 -11.05
CA ILE A 130 15.21 -18.21 -12.14
C ILE A 130 15.35 -18.99 -13.47
N ALA A 131 16.54 -19.52 -13.77
CA ALA A 131 16.75 -20.33 -14.97
C ALA A 131 15.89 -21.60 -14.96
N LEU A 132 15.82 -22.31 -13.83
CA LEU A 132 14.97 -23.50 -13.66
C LEU A 132 13.49 -23.16 -13.82
N MET A 133 13.02 -22.09 -13.20
CA MET A 133 11.64 -21.64 -13.34
C MET A 133 11.30 -21.21 -14.80
N LYS A 134 12.24 -20.54 -15.50
CA LYS A 134 12.09 -20.17 -16.92
C LYS A 134 12.09 -21.38 -17.85
N ALA A 135 12.74 -22.48 -17.46
CA ALA A 135 12.81 -23.73 -18.24
C ALA A 135 11.54 -24.58 -18.12
N LEU A 136 10.68 -24.34 -17.13
CA LEU A 136 9.42 -25.05 -17.00
C LEU A 136 8.46 -24.70 -18.15
N PRO A 137 7.61 -25.64 -18.59
CA PRO A 137 6.55 -25.35 -19.56
C PRO A 137 5.66 -24.18 -19.11
N HIS A 138 5.19 -23.37 -20.03
CA HIS A 138 4.28 -22.26 -19.73
C HIS A 138 2.94 -22.71 -19.11
N THR A 139 2.60 -23.99 -19.22
CA THR A 139 1.42 -24.61 -18.59
C THR A 139 1.68 -25.06 -17.15
N ASP A 140 2.95 -25.14 -16.73
CA ASP A 140 3.29 -25.45 -15.32
C ASP A 140 3.06 -24.20 -14.45
N PRO A 141 2.20 -24.26 -13.43
CA PRO A 141 1.89 -23.11 -12.59
C PRO A 141 3.12 -22.57 -11.81
N ARG A 142 4.19 -23.35 -11.69
CA ARG A 142 5.45 -22.99 -11.03
C ARG A 142 6.42 -22.29 -11.97
N SER A 143 6.12 -22.22 -13.27
CA SER A 143 7.00 -21.56 -14.23
C SER A 143 7.11 -20.07 -13.92
N PHE A 144 8.25 -19.49 -14.29
CA PHE A 144 8.50 -18.06 -14.11
C PHE A 144 7.39 -17.18 -14.72
N TYR A 145 6.89 -17.59 -15.90
CA TYR A 145 5.82 -16.85 -16.58
C TYR A 145 4.49 -16.96 -15.87
N GLN A 146 4.14 -18.13 -15.32
CA GLN A 146 2.90 -18.28 -14.56
C GLN A 146 2.96 -17.53 -13.23
N MET A 147 4.12 -17.54 -12.57
CA MET A 147 4.32 -16.69 -11.39
C MET A 147 4.19 -15.19 -11.74
N ALA A 148 4.79 -14.73 -12.83
CA ALA A 148 4.59 -13.35 -13.29
C ALA A 148 3.13 -13.01 -13.63
N ASN A 149 2.39 -13.98 -14.18
CA ASN A 149 0.99 -13.82 -14.53
C ASN A 149 0.06 -13.65 -13.31
N ILE A 150 0.45 -14.13 -12.12
CA ILE A 150 -0.31 -13.89 -10.88
C ILE A 150 -0.43 -12.39 -10.62
N HIS A 151 0.66 -11.64 -10.73
CA HIS A 151 0.62 -10.18 -10.59
C HIS A 151 -0.31 -9.56 -11.65
N CYS A 152 -0.19 -9.98 -12.92
CA CYS A 152 -1.11 -9.57 -13.97
C CYS A 152 -2.57 -9.82 -13.57
N ALA A 153 -2.91 -11.02 -13.09
CA ALA A 153 -4.29 -11.40 -12.78
C ALA A 153 -4.91 -10.52 -11.68
N TYR A 154 -4.15 -10.23 -10.64
CA TYR A 154 -4.64 -9.45 -9.49
C TYR A 154 -4.57 -7.93 -9.71
N CYS A 155 -3.67 -7.44 -10.56
CA CYS A 155 -3.41 -6.01 -10.70
C CYS A 155 -4.02 -5.37 -11.95
N THR A 156 -4.58 -6.18 -12.87
CA THR A 156 -5.24 -5.67 -14.09
C THR A 156 -6.76 -5.85 -14.07
N GLY A 157 -7.33 -6.36 -12.98
CA GLY A 157 -8.74 -6.67 -12.87
C GLY A 157 -9.16 -7.90 -13.68
N SER A 158 -8.24 -8.87 -13.91
CA SER A 158 -8.61 -10.17 -14.47
C SER A 158 -9.44 -10.97 -13.47
N TYR A 159 -9.02 -11.02 -12.21
CA TYR A 159 -9.88 -11.54 -11.16
C TYR A 159 -11.04 -10.60 -10.85
N ARG A 160 -12.21 -11.19 -10.58
CA ARG A 160 -13.40 -10.53 -10.11
C ARG A 160 -13.65 -10.91 -8.65
N GLN A 161 -14.37 -10.04 -7.94
CA GLN A 161 -14.78 -10.32 -6.57
C GLN A 161 -15.76 -11.48 -6.55
N THR A 162 -15.56 -12.47 -5.66
CA THR A 162 -16.53 -13.55 -5.47
C THR A 162 -17.84 -12.96 -4.95
N GLY A 163 -18.96 -13.33 -5.58
CA GLY A 163 -20.28 -12.75 -5.27
C GLY A 163 -20.61 -11.42 -5.97
N ASN A 164 -19.62 -10.74 -6.57
CA ASN A 164 -19.79 -9.48 -7.29
C ASN A 164 -19.02 -9.52 -8.63
N PRO A 165 -19.48 -10.30 -9.63
CA PRO A 165 -18.70 -10.60 -10.85
C PRO A 165 -18.47 -9.39 -11.75
N GLU A 166 -19.17 -8.28 -11.55
CA GLU A 166 -18.96 -7.03 -12.28
C GLU A 166 -17.84 -6.17 -11.67
N LEU A 167 -17.42 -6.47 -10.43
CA LEU A 167 -16.39 -5.71 -9.73
C LEU A 167 -15.04 -6.39 -9.85
N ASP A 168 -14.03 -5.59 -10.20
CA ASP A 168 -12.64 -6.04 -10.28
C ASP A 168 -12.12 -6.35 -8.87
N MET A 169 -11.33 -7.42 -8.72
CA MET A 169 -10.41 -7.57 -7.62
C MET A 169 -9.17 -6.73 -7.92
N GLN A 170 -8.75 -5.91 -6.98
CA GLN A 170 -7.56 -5.09 -7.09
C GLN A 170 -6.83 -5.09 -5.76
N ILE A 171 -5.53 -5.35 -5.78
CA ILE A 171 -4.70 -5.36 -4.58
C ILE A 171 -3.93 -4.05 -4.38
N HIS A 172 -3.66 -3.29 -5.47
CA HIS A 172 -3.08 -1.97 -5.40
C HIS A 172 -4.11 -0.92 -4.98
N PHE A 173 -3.65 0.22 -4.45
CA PHE A 173 -4.46 1.35 -3.97
C PHE A 173 -5.39 0.97 -2.82
N SER A 174 -4.98 0.00 -1.99
CA SER A 174 -5.75 -0.48 -0.85
C SER A 174 -4.87 -1.19 0.18
N TRP A 175 -5.44 -1.54 1.30
CA TRP A 175 -4.81 -2.28 2.39
C TRP A 175 -4.31 -3.70 2.03
N PHE A 176 -4.56 -4.18 0.80
CA PHE A 176 -4.10 -5.51 0.35
C PHE A 176 -2.70 -5.51 -0.26
N PHE A 177 -2.09 -4.35 -0.47
CA PHE A 177 -0.80 -4.24 -1.11
C PHE A 177 0.28 -5.11 -0.44
N PHE A 178 0.53 -4.92 0.84
CA PHE A 178 1.54 -5.68 1.56
C PHE A 178 1.20 -7.17 1.73
N PRO A 179 0.03 -7.56 2.26
CA PRO A 179 -0.24 -8.97 2.52
C PRO A 179 -0.30 -9.82 1.25
N PHE A 180 -0.79 -9.27 0.14
CA PHE A 180 -0.76 -9.97 -1.15
C PHE A 180 0.68 -10.23 -1.62
N HIS A 181 1.53 -9.20 -1.64
CA HIS A 181 2.90 -9.35 -2.12
C HIS A 181 3.73 -10.25 -1.21
N ARG A 182 3.51 -10.22 0.11
CA ARG A 182 4.12 -11.18 1.04
C ARG A 182 3.74 -12.63 0.72
N ALA A 183 2.45 -12.89 0.53
CA ALA A 183 1.97 -14.22 0.13
C ALA A 183 2.58 -14.66 -1.22
N TYR A 184 2.60 -13.75 -2.19
CA TYR A 184 3.17 -14.00 -3.52
C TYR A 184 4.65 -14.40 -3.46
N LEU A 185 5.45 -13.62 -2.70
CA LEU A 185 6.87 -13.93 -2.50
C LEU A 185 7.08 -15.24 -1.74
N TYR A 186 6.24 -15.57 -0.78
CA TYR A 186 6.30 -16.82 -0.04
C TYR A 186 6.20 -18.02 -0.99
N PHE A 187 5.19 -18.07 -1.85
CA PHE A 187 5.01 -19.17 -2.80
C PHE A 187 6.12 -19.19 -3.86
N PHE A 188 6.54 -18.03 -4.37
CA PHE A 188 7.66 -17.93 -5.29
C PHE A 188 8.95 -18.51 -4.69
N GLU A 189 9.26 -18.16 -3.45
CA GLU A 189 10.44 -18.63 -2.72
C GLU A 189 10.39 -20.15 -2.50
N ARG A 190 9.23 -20.69 -2.10
CA ARG A 190 9.03 -22.15 -1.92
C ARG A 190 9.22 -22.92 -3.22
N ILE A 191 8.67 -22.43 -4.31
CA ILE A 191 8.85 -23.01 -5.65
C ILE A 191 10.33 -22.99 -6.06
N ALA A 192 11.00 -21.85 -5.89
CA ALA A 192 12.42 -21.72 -6.19
C ALA A 192 13.28 -22.70 -5.36
N ALA A 193 13.05 -22.79 -4.06
CA ALA A 193 13.73 -23.71 -3.15
C ALA A 193 13.53 -25.17 -3.57
N LYS A 194 12.31 -25.56 -3.92
CA LYS A 194 11.98 -26.92 -4.41
C LYS A 194 12.72 -27.28 -5.69
N LEU A 195 12.72 -26.36 -6.66
CA LEU A 195 13.40 -26.59 -7.95
C LEU A 195 14.92 -26.65 -7.82
N LEU A 196 15.49 -25.90 -6.88
CA LEU A 196 16.91 -25.97 -6.54
C LEU A 196 17.28 -27.25 -5.79
N GLY A 197 16.34 -27.87 -5.07
CA GLY A 197 16.60 -28.92 -4.10
C GLY A 197 17.25 -28.38 -2.81
N GLU A 198 17.07 -27.10 -2.49
CA GLU A 198 17.65 -26.41 -1.34
C GLU A 198 16.54 -25.82 -0.47
N PRO A 199 16.05 -26.53 0.55
CA PRO A 199 14.89 -26.12 1.36
C PRO A 199 15.15 -24.85 2.21
N ASP A 200 16.40 -24.51 2.44
CA ASP A 200 16.86 -23.31 3.15
C ASP A 200 17.08 -22.09 2.24
N PHE A 201 16.88 -22.24 0.94
CA PHE A 201 16.96 -21.12 0.00
C PHE A 201 15.96 -20.05 0.37
N ALA A 202 16.41 -18.78 0.41
CA ALA A 202 15.59 -17.61 0.63
C ALA A 202 15.78 -16.59 -0.50
N LEU A 203 14.74 -15.83 -0.83
CA LEU A 203 14.86 -14.73 -1.79
C LEU A 203 15.80 -13.64 -1.25
N PRO A 204 16.73 -13.12 -2.05
CA PRO A 204 17.43 -11.90 -1.67
C PRO A 204 16.49 -10.71 -1.75
N PHE A 205 16.84 -9.59 -1.06
CA PHE A 205 16.12 -8.33 -1.22
C PHE A 205 17.05 -7.21 -1.73
N TRP A 206 16.52 -6.37 -2.59
CA TRP A 206 17.23 -5.19 -3.08
C TRP A 206 16.98 -4.01 -2.14
N SER A 207 17.91 -3.76 -1.23
CA SER A 207 17.80 -2.74 -0.18
C SER A 207 18.10 -1.33 -0.70
N TRP A 208 17.34 -0.85 -1.66
CA TRP A 208 17.48 0.49 -2.26
C TRP A 208 17.19 1.65 -1.27
N ASP A 209 16.76 1.36 -0.07
CA ASP A 209 16.52 2.31 1.02
C ASP A 209 17.75 2.57 1.91
N VAL A 210 18.86 1.84 1.70
CA VAL A 210 20.15 2.07 2.37
C VAL A 210 21.25 2.36 1.36
N PRO A 211 22.24 3.22 1.67
CA PRO A 211 23.24 3.71 0.71
C PRO A 211 23.94 2.59 -0.08
N GLU A 212 24.30 1.50 0.61
CA GLU A 212 25.02 0.35 0.05
C GLU A 212 24.19 -0.40 -1.01
N GLY A 213 22.87 -0.36 -0.89
CA GLY A 213 21.94 -1.04 -1.80
C GLY A 213 21.28 -0.12 -2.85
N MET A 214 21.58 1.17 -2.85
CA MET A 214 20.93 2.15 -3.76
C MET A 214 21.33 2.00 -5.24
N ARG A 215 22.08 0.99 -5.61
CA ARG A 215 22.38 0.67 -7.01
C ARG A 215 21.70 -0.63 -7.40
N MET A 216 21.29 -0.72 -8.67
CA MET A 216 20.84 -2.01 -9.20
C MET A 216 22.01 -3.00 -9.08
N PRO A 217 21.79 -4.22 -8.58
CA PRO A 217 22.85 -5.22 -8.49
C PRO A 217 23.39 -5.56 -9.89
N PRO A 218 24.72 -5.69 -10.06
CA PRO A 218 25.34 -5.86 -11.38
C PRO A 218 24.93 -7.12 -12.11
N GLU A 219 24.52 -8.18 -11.41
CA GLU A 219 24.03 -9.43 -11.98
C GLU A 219 22.78 -9.21 -12.84
N PHE A 220 21.96 -8.23 -12.49
CA PHE A 220 20.75 -7.89 -13.24
C PHE A 220 21.05 -7.08 -14.52
N ALA A 221 22.24 -6.48 -14.61
CA ALA A 221 22.69 -5.74 -15.79
C ALA A 221 23.52 -6.60 -16.75
N ASN A 222 23.90 -7.82 -16.37
CA ASN A 222 24.65 -8.75 -17.20
C ASN A 222 23.73 -9.45 -18.20
N SER A 223 23.89 -9.16 -19.50
CA SER A 223 23.04 -9.73 -20.56
C SER A 223 23.14 -11.27 -20.71
N SER A 224 24.14 -11.90 -20.12
CA SER A 224 24.29 -13.37 -20.10
C SER A 224 23.57 -14.01 -18.91
N SER A 225 23.14 -13.23 -17.93
CA SER A 225 22.45 -13.72 -16.73
C SER A 225 20.96 -13.99 -17.01
N PRO A 226 20.37 -15.03 -16.44
CA PRO A 226 18.92 -15.24 -16.46
C PRO A 226 18.15 -14.12 -15.71
N LEU A 227 18.83 -13.26 -14.95
CA LEU A 227 18.27 -12.11 -14.26
C LEU A 227 18.16 -10.88 -15.16
N TYR A 228 18.77 -10.89 -16.35
CA TYR A 228 18.71 -9.79 -17.28
C TYR A 228 17.32 -9.64 -17.90
N ASP A 229 16.87 -8.38 -18.00
CA ASP A 229 15.69 -8.00 -18.76
C ASP A 229 16.07 -6.88 -19.76
N PRO A 230 15.94 -7.15 -21.08
CA PRO A 230 16.38 -6.22 -22.12
C PRO A 230 15.53 -4.94 -22.24
N VAL A 231 14.36 -4.89 -21.62
CA VAL A 231 13.44 -3.74 -21.69
C VAL A 231 13.56 -2.79 -20.50
N ARG A 232 14.49 -3.02 -19.57
CA ARG A 232 14.83 -2.03 -18.54
C ARG A 232 15.47 -0.79 -19.13
N ASN A 233 15.33 0.33 -18.45
CA ASN A 233 16.00 1.57 -18.84
C ASN A 233 17.53 1.41 -18.78
N PRO A 234 18.24 1.42 -19.92
CA PRO A 234 19.68 1.19 -19.92
C PRO A 234 20.48 2.31 -19.24
N ARG A 235 19.91 3.51 -19.08
CA ARG A 235 20.55 4.64 -18.39
C ARG A 235 20.56 4.45 -16.87
N HIS A 236 19.76 3.53 -16.35
CA HIS A 236 19.66 3.22 -14.93
C HIS A 236 20.46 1.99 -14.52
N ALA A 237 21.20 1.40 -15.44
CA ALA A 237 22.18 0.37 -15.12
C ALA A 237 23.26 0.90 -14.14
N PRO A 238 23.91 0.02 -13.36
CA PRO A 238 25.04 0.42 -12.51
C PRO A 238 26.11 1.18 -13.31
N PRO A 239 26.74 2.20 -12.74
CA PRO A 239 26.77 2.56 -11.31
C PRO A 239 25.71 3.60 -10.90
N ARG A 240 24.65 3.81 -11.66
CA ARG A 240 23.62 4.80 -11.35
C ARG A 240 22.90 4.48 -10.04
N LEU A 241 22.77 5.48 -9.15
CA LEU A 241 21.94 5.38 -7.95
C LEU A 241 20.46 5.46 -8.32
N VAL A 242 19.63 4.65 -7.65
CA VAL A 242 18.18 4.78 -7.75
C VAL A 242 17.73 6.16 -7.29
N ASP A 243 16.78 6.75 -7.99
CA ASP A 243 16.13 8.00 -7.59
C ASP A 243 14.72 7.70 -7.05
N LEU A 244 14.55 7.66 -5.74
CA LEU A 244 13.26 7.42 -5.10
C LEU A 244 12.27 8.58 -5.29
N GLY A 245 12.74 9.70 -5.82
CA GLY A 245 11.93 10.85 -6.23
C GLY A 245 11.74 10.98 -7.74
N PHE A 246 12.15 10.00 -8.55
CA PHE A 246 12.14 10.07 -10.00
C PHE A 246 10.85 10.62 -10.59
N VAL A 247 10.99 11.58 -11.50
CA VAL A 247 9.87 12.33 -12.11
C VAL A 247 9.78 12.12 -13.63
N GLY A 248 10.43 11.08 -14.17
CA GLY A 248 10.52 10.85 -15.61
C GLY A 248 11.64 11.62 -16.30
N VAL A 249 12.45 12.36 -15.54
CA VAL A 249 13.61 13.12 -16.03
C VAL A 249 14.77 12.88 -15.07
N GLU A 250 15.97 12.72 -15.64
CA GLU A 250 17.19 12.53 -14.84
C GLU A 250 17.48 13.74 -13.94
N SER A 251 17.85 13.44 -12.69
CA SER A 251 18.31 14.47 -11.77
C SER A 251 19.78 14.84 -12.02
N ASN A 252 20.13 16.09 -11.74
CA ASN A 252 21.53 16.57 -11.76
C ASN A 252 22.20 16.49 -10.38
N ARG A 253 21.67 15.66 -9.45
CA ARG A 253 22.23 15.48 -8.11
C ARG A 253 23.56 14.74 -8.17
N THR A 254 24.50 15.11 -7.31
CA THR A 254 25.66 14.24 -7.02
C THR A 254 25.20 12.98 -6.31
N ASP A 255 26.06 11.97 -6.21
CA ASP A 255 25.73 10.73 -5.49
C ASP A 255 25.35 11.01 -4.04
N GLU A 256 26.07 11.88 -3.33
CA GLU A 256 25.80 12.28 -1.95
C GLU A 256 24.43 12.97 -1.81
N GLN A 257 24.13 13.88 -2.74
CA GLN A 257 22.82 14.55 -2.78
C GLN A 257 21.69 13.58 -3.07
N GLN A 258 21.92 12.60 -3.96
CA GLN A 258 20.93 11.57 -4.28
C GLN A 258 20.69 10.64 -3.09
N ILE A 259 21.75 10.21 -2.38
CA ILE A 259 21.64 9.41 -1.15
C ILE A 259 20.79 10.16 -0.11
N GLN A 260 21.14 11.42 0.17
CA GLN A 260 20.39 12.23 1.14
C GLN A 260 18.93 12.43 0.72
N HIS A 261 18.67 12.65 -0.56
CA HIS A 261 17.31 12.75 -1.09
C HIS A 261 16.52 11.47 -0.88
N ASN A 262 17.12 10.30 -1.14
CA ASN A 262 16.50 9.00 -0.94
C ASN A 262 16.20 8.74 0.55
N LEU A 263 17.14 8.99 1.44
CA LEU A 263 16.95 8.80 2.88
C LEU A 263 15.83 9.69 3.44
N ARG A 264 15.78 10.96 3.03
CA ARG A 264 14.70 11.89 3.42
C ARG A 264 13.34 11.48 2.83
N THR A 265 13.34 10.89 1.64
CA THR A 265 12.12 10.30 1.05
C THR A 265 11.65 9.14 1.89
N MET A 266 12.55 8.25 2.29
CA MET A 266 12.23 7.11 3.18
C MET A 266 11.69 7.57 4.53
N TYR A 267 12.32 8.57 5.18
CA TYR A 267 11.81 9.13 6.42
C TYR A 267 10.34 9.55 6.29
N LYS A 268 10.03 10.33 5.25
CA LYS A 268 8.65 10.80 5.01
C LYS A 268 7.66 9.66 4.84
N GLN A 269 8.04 8.60 4.15
CA GLN A 269 7.12 7.51 3.81
C GLN A 269 7.01 6.42 4.88
N MET A 270 8.01 6.30 5.73
CA MET A 270 8.06 5.28 6.79
C MET A 270 7.69 5.84 8.17
N ILE A 271 7.80 7.16 8.36
CA ILE A 271 7.58 7.84 9.64
C ILE A 271 6.57 8.96 9.47
N GLY A 272 6.96 10.07 8.83
CA GLY A 272 6.19 11.30 8.81
C GLY A 272 4.77 11.18 8.24
N ASN A 273 4.58 10.34 7.23
CA ASN A 273 3.27 10.10 6.60
C ASN A 273 2.66 8.74 6.97
N ALA A 274 3.36 7.89 7.72
CA ALA A 274 2.96 6.51 8.01
C ALA A 274 2.45 6.32 9.45
N ALA A 275 1.91 7.38 10.04
CA ALA A 275 1.52 7.43 11.45
C ALA A 275 0.41 6.45 11.84
N LEU A 276 -0.37 5.93 10.90
CA LEU A 276 -1.51 5.03 11.12
C LEU A 276 -1.47 3.85 10.13
N PRO A 277 -2.05 2.69 10.48
CA PRO A 277 -2.17 1.54 9.57
C PRO A 277 -2.76 1.92 8.21
N SER A 278 -3.85 2.69 8.18
CA SER A 278 -4.49 3.11 6.93
C SER A 278 -3.66 4.07 6.08
N LEU A 279 -2.70 4.77 6.68
CA LEU A 279 -1.73 5.59 5.95
C LEU A 279 -0.58 4.73 5.40
N PHE A 280 -0.11 3.74 6.16
CA PHE A 280 0.99 2.87 5.75
C PHE A 280 0.55 1.79 4.75
N HIS A 281 -0.45 0.98 5.10
CA HIS A 281 -0.95 -0.12 4.26
C HIS A 281 -1.81 0.37 3.08
N GLY A 282 -2.52 1.46 3.24
CA GLY A 282 -3.58 1.92 2.37
C GLY A 282 -4.97 1.74 2.99
N GLN A 283 -5.97 2.25 2.30
CA GLN A 283 -7.33 2.35 2.84
C GLN A 283 -8.08 1.03 2.76
N PRO A 284 -9.02 0.79 3.70
CA PRO A 284 -9.90 -0.38 3.66
C PRO A 284 -10.62 -0.55 2.31
N PHE A 285 -10.57 -1.75 1.75
CA PHE A 285 -11.26 -2.14 0.53
C PHE A 285 -12.03 -3.45 0.77
N ARG A 286 -13.36 -3.39 0.71
CA ARG A 286 -14.25 -4.48 1.09
C ARG A 286 -15.04 -5.04 -0.09
N ALA A 287 -15.64 -6.21 0.08
CA ALA A 287 -16.51 -6.82 -0.91
C ALA A 287 -17.67 -5.87 -1.30
N GLY A 288 -18.01 -5.83 -2.58
CA GLY A 288 -19.03 -4.94 -3.10
C GLY A 288 -18.60 -3.50 -3.36
N GLN A 289 -17.38 -3.10 -2.98
CA GLN A 289 -16.83 -1.78 -3.30
C GLN A 289 -16.27 -1.75 -4.73
N PHE A 290 -16.59 -0.68 -5.45
CA PHE A 290 -16.08 -0.41 -6.80
C PHE A 290 -14.82 0.45 -6.78
N ASP A 291 -14.79 1.44 -5.91
CA ASP A 291 -13.75 2.46 -5.85
C ASP A 291 -12.43 1.90 -5.29
N LYS A 292 -11.31 2.48 -5.72
CA LYS A 292 -9.98 2.23 -5.17
C LYS A 292 -9.75 3.25 -4.05
N PRO A 293 -9.82 2.82 -2.80
CA PRO A 293 -9.97 3.75 -1.67
C PRO A 293 -8.75 4.62 -1.41
N GLY A 294 -7.56 4.15 -1.78
CA GLY A 294 -6.32 4.90 -1.70
C GLY A 294 -5.13 4.04 -1.25
N PRO A 295 -3.97 4.25 -1.87
CA PRO A 295 -2.74 3.53 -1.55
C PRO A 295 -2.15 3.95 -0.22
N GLY A 296 -1.27 3.11 0.31
CA GLY A 296 -0.38 3.45 1.41
C GLY A 296 0.81 4.28 0.94
N THR A 297 1.56 4.81 1.93
CA THR A 297 2.68 5.70 1.68
C THR A 297 3.77 5.05 0.83
N VAL A 298 4.21 3.85 1.22
CA VAL A 298 5.29 3.11 0.54
C VAL A 298 4.87 2.65 -0.84
N GLU A 299 3.61 2.29 -1.04
CA GLU A 299 3.07 1.92 -2.35
C GLU A 299 3.15 3.08 -3.34
N LEU A 300 2.73 4.30 -2.92
CA LEU A 300 2.82 5.50 -3.76
C LEU A 300 4.28 5.84 -4.10
N SER A 301 5.10 5.88 -3.09
CA SER A 301 6.53 6.17 -3.18
C SER A 301 7.22 5.57 -1.94
N PRO A 302 8.29 4.81 -2.08
CA PRO A 302 9.13 4.65 -3.28
C PRO A 302 8.73 3.50 -4.23
N HIS A 303 7.81 2.60 -3.87
CA HIS A 303 7.52 1.40 -4.67
C HIS A 303 7.21 1.75 -6.14
N ASN A 304 6.16 2.55 -6.40
CA ASN A 304 5.82 2.94 -7.78
C ASN A 304 6.95 3.72 -8.48
N THR A 305 7.73 4.46 -7.71
CA THR A 305 8.87 5.22 -8.25
C THR A 305 10.00 4.28 -8.70
N VAL A 306 10.35 3.25 -7.91
CA VAL A 306 11.35 2.25 -8.28
C VAL A 306 10.92 1.45 -9.51
N HIS A 307 9.65 1.07 -9.59
CA HIS A 307 9.08 0.44 -10.77
C HIS A 307 9.27 1.29 -12.03
N THR A 308 8.90 2.56 -11.98
CA THR A 308 9.03 3.49 -13.12
C THR A 308 10.49 3.80 -13.45
N TRP A 309 11.35 3.93 -12.44
CA TRP A 309 12.77 4.19 -12.62
C TRP A 309 13.47 2.99 -13.28
N THR A 310 13.09 1.76 -12.92
CA THR A 310 13.64 0.54 -13.53
C THR A 310 13.12 0.32 -14.94
N GLY A 311 11.84 0.59 -15.19
CA GLY A 311 11.24 0.52 -16.53
C GLY A 311 11.73 1.63 -17.43
N ASP A 312 11.62 1.44 -18.75
CA ASP A 312 11.99 2.49 -19.71
C ASP A 312 10.76 3.28 -20.16
N ILE A 313 10.64 4.51 -19.67
CA ILE A 313 9.55 5.43 -20.02
C ILE A 313 9.57 5.86 -21.50
N ALA A 314 10.62 5.55 -22.25
CA ALA A 314 10.67 5.75 -23.69
C ALA A 314 9.92 4.66 -24.47
N LEU A 315 9.63 3.51 -23.83
CA LEU A 315 8.80 2.46 -24.41
C LEU A 315 7.32 2.80 -24.27
N THR A 316 6.54 2.45 -25.29
CA THR A 316 5.10 2.81 -25.36
C THR A 316 4.29 2.36 -24.14
N ASN A 317 4.53 1.15 -23.66
CA ASN A 317 3.82 0.58 -22.53
C ASN A 317 4.67 0.50 -21.26
N VAL A 318 5.92 0.95 -21.31
CA VAL A 318 6.88 0.97 -20.18
C VAL A 318 7.13 -0.43 -19.59
N GLU A 319 7.04 -1.50 -20.42
CA GLU A 319 7.32 -2.87 -19.98
C GLU A 319 8.79 -2.98 -19.52
N ASN A 320 9.15 -3.92 -18.62
CA ASN A 320 8.28 -4.75 -17.79
C ASN A 320 7.96 -4.05 -16.47
N MET A 321 8.97 -3.60 -15.73
CA MET A 321 8.83 -3.05 -14.37
C MET A 321 7.90 -1.83 -14.30
N GLY A 322 7.82 -0.99 -15.33
CA GLY A 322 7.04 0.26 -15.30
C GLY A 322 5.55 0.09 -15.53
N THR A 323 5.02 -1.13 -15.64
CA THR A 323 3.59 -1.37 -15.84
C THR A 323 3.10 -2.61 -15.11
N TYR A 324 1.91 -2.54 -14.50
CA TYR A 324 1.40 -3.63 -13.64
C TYR A 324 1.24 -4.98 -14.33
N TYR A 325 0.84 -5.00 -15.62
CA TYR A 325 0.54 -6.28 -16.26
C TYR A 325 1.76 -7.16 -16.52
N SER A 326 2.95 -6.59 -16.61
CA SER A 326 4.17 -7.31 -16.95
C SER A 326 5.29 -7.19 -15.90
N ALA A 327 5.10 -6.40 -14.84
CA ALA A 327 6.16 -6.14 -13.86
C ALA A 327 6.80 -7.42 -13.30
N GLY A 328 6.02 -8.45 -13.00
CA GLY A 328 6.53 -9.74 -12.52
C GLY A 328 7.37 -10.54 -13.55
N ARG A 329 7.43 -10.11 -14.81
CA ARG A 329 8.26 -10.74 -15.85
C ARG A 329 9.73 -10.33 -15.76
N ASP A 330 10.01 -9.24 -15.07
CA ASP A 330 11.37 -8.84 -14.74
C ASP A 330 11.84 -9.56 -13.46
N PRO A 331 12.94 -10.33 -13.48
CA PRO A 331 13.45 -10.98 -12.27
C PRO A 331 13.78 -10.03 -11.12
N LEU A 332 14.04 -8.74 -11.38
CA LEU A 332 14.29 -7.73 -10.35
C LEU A 332 13.05 -7.39 -9.52
N PHE A 333 11.85 -7.68 -10.04
CA PHE A 333 10.58 -7.53 -9.32
C PHE A 333 10.61 -8.22 -7.95
N TYR A 334 11.10 -9.44 -7.89
CA TYR A 334 11.07 -10.25 -6.66
C TYR A 334 12.00 -9.71 -5.56
N PRO A 335 13.28 -9.36 -5.81
CA PRO A 335 14.11 -8.66 -4.83
C PRO A 335 13.60 -7.28 -4.43
N HIS A 336 12.98 -6.54 -5.36
CA HIS A 336 12.33 -5.27 -5.06
C HIS A 336 11.18 -5.46 -4.07
N HIS A 337 10.26 -6.38 -4.35
CA HIS A 337 9.14 -6.66 -3.45
C HIS A 337 9.56 -7.38 -2.16
N SER A 338 10.67 -8.14 -2.16
CA SER A 338 11.26 -8.66 -0.93
C SER A 338 11.75 -7.54 -0.01
N ASN A 339 12.24 -6.41 -0.57
CA ASN A 339 12.54 -5.22 0.23
C ASN A 339 11.27 -4.50 0.71
N ILE A 340 10.22 -4.43 -0.11
CA ILE A 340 8.91 -3.91 0.33
C ILE A 340 8.36 -4.73 1.51
N ASP A 341 8.44 -6.05 1.45
CA ASP A 341 8.04 -6.94 2.55
C ASP A 341 8.88 -6.71 3.82
N ARG A 342 10.21 -6.49 3.67
CA ARG A 342 11.09 -6.09 4.77
C ARG A 342 10.69 -4.74 5.38
N LEU A 343 10.30 -3.78 4.57
CA LEU A 343 9.86 -2.46 5.05
C LEU A 343 8.60 -2.54 5.90
N TRP A 344 7.72 -3.52 5.68
CA TRP A 344 6.59 -3.75 6.58
C TRP A 344 7.06 -4.16 7.99
N GLU A 345 8.03 -5.09 8.09
CA GLU A 345 8.64 -5.44 9.38
C GLU A 345 9.37 -4.24 10.00
N ALA A 346 10.13 -3.49 9.19
CA ALA A 346 10.84 -2.30 9.64
C ALA A 346 9.90 -1.22 10.20
N TRP A 347 8.74 -1.01 9.59
CA TRP A 347 7.74 -0.05 10.07
C TRP A 347 7.23 -0.42 11.47
N ARG A 348 6.90 -1.69 11.70
CA ARG A 348 6.50 -2.20 13.02
C ARG A 348 7.64 -2.07 14.06
N GLN A 349 8.87 -2.39 13.66
CA GLN A 349 10.05 -2.28 14.53
C GLN A 349 10.33 -0.83 14.93
N VAL A 350 10.26 0.11 14.00
CA VAL A 350 10.41 1.55 14.28
C VAL A 350 9.31 2.02 15.23
N GLY A 351 8.07 1.60 15.03
CA GLY A 351 6.98 1.91 15.93
C GLY A 351 7.24 1.46 17.35
N ALA A 352 7.68 0.21 17.53
CA ALA A 352 8.00 -0.34 18.84
C ALA A 352 9.22 0.36 19.50
N ALA A 353 10.24 0.69 18.71
CA ALA A 353 11.47 1.32 19.22
C ALA A 353 11.28 2.80 19.60
N HIS A 354 10.44 3.54 18.87
CA HIS A 354 10.24 4.98 19.05
C HIS A 354 8.89 5.34 19.68
N GLY A 355 8.07 4.36 20.04
CA GLY A 355 6.79 4.57 20.71
C GLY A 355 5.68 5.11 19.80
N TYR A 356 5.78 4.95 18.48
CA TYR A 356 4.71 5.32 17.54
C TYR A 356 3.54 4.31 17.64
N ARG A 357 2.50 4.66 18.39
CA ARG A 357 1.38 3.76 18.72
C ARG A 357 0.61 3.26 17.52
N GLY A 358 0.53 4.06 16.44
CA GLY A 358 -0.18 3.70 15.21
C GLY A 358 0.61 2.78 14.25
N HIS A 359 1.87 2.42 14.56
CA HIS A 359 2.64 1.48 13.75
C HIS A 359 2.28 0.02 14.08
N VAL A 360 1.01 -0.31 13.93
CA VAL A 360 0.43 -1.64 14.18
C VAL A 360 -0.42 -2.06 12.99
N ASP A 361 -0.59 -3.36 12.81
CA ASP A 361 -1.43 -3.88 11.73
C ASP A 361 -2.92 -3.71 12.06
N PHE A 362 -3.75 -3.74 11.02
CA PHE A 362 -5.20 -3.81 11.18
C PHE A 362 -5.62 -5.08 11.90
N VAL A 363 -6.65 -4.94 12.73
CA VAL A 363 -7.34 -6.06 13.40
C VAL A 363 -8.74 -6.30 12.81
N ASP A 364 -9.09 -5.59 11.76
CA ASP A 364 -10.39 -5.67 11.08
C ASP A 364 -10.61 -7.06 10.48
N PRO A 365 -11.71 -7.77 10.84
CA PRO A 365 -11.99 -9.10 10.32
C PRO A 365 -12.11 -9.16 8.80
N ASP A 366 -12.64 -8.11 8.15
CA ASP A 366 -12.78 -8.07 6.70
C ASP A 366 -11.41 -8.10 6.01
N TRP A 367 -10.40 -7.45 6.61
CA TRP A 367 -9.02 -7.52 6.13
C TRP A 367 -8.40 -8.88 6.41
N LEU A 368 -8.48 -9.33 7.67
CA LEU A 368 -7.82 -10.55 8.14
C LEU A 368 -8.29 -11.81 7.40
N ASP A 369 -9.58 -11.89 7.10
CA ASP A 369 -10.21 -13.06 6.49
C ASP A 369 -10.27 -12.97 4.94
N SER A 370 -9.87 -11.85 4.35
CA SER A 370 -9.68 -11.74 2.89
C SER A 370 -8.61 -12.71 2.40
N SER A 371 -8.77 -13.25 1.19
CA SER A 371 -7.92 -14.34 0.73
C SER A 371 -7.53 -14.26 -0.75
N PHE A 372 -6.36 -14.84 -1.04
CA PHE A 372 -5.76 -14.92 -2.35
C PHE A 372 -5.52 -16.38 -2.75
N LEU A 373 -5.36 -16.62 -4.07
CA LEU A 373 -5.08 -17.93 -4.63
C LEU A 373 -3.67 -17.97 -5.23
N PHE A 374 -2.92 -19.01 -4.87
CA PHE A 374 -1.60 -19.29 -5.43
C PHE A 374 -1.47 -20.79 -5.70
N TYR A 375 -0.53 -21.16 -6.55
CA TYR A 375 -0.05 -22.53 -6.62
C TYR A 375 1.18 -22.69 -5.72
N ASP A 376 1.24 -23.79 -4.99
CA ASP A 376 2.39 -24.13 -4.15
C ASP A 376 3.49 -24.89 -4.95
N GLU A 377 4.56 -25.24 -4.27
CA GLU A 377 5.70 -25.96 -4.84
C GLU A 377 5.36 -27.36 -5.36
N GLU A 378 4.20 -27.93 -4.95
CA GLU A 378 3.66 -29.20 -5.43
C GLU A 378 2.58 -29.03 -6.51
N SER A 379 2.44 -27.81 -7.06
CA SER A 379 1.43 -27.46 -8.06
C SER A 379 -0.02 -27.62 -7.57
N ARG A 380 -0.26 -27.54 -6.26
CA ARG A 380 -1.60 -27.55 -5.68
C ARG A 380 -2.12 -26.13 -5.59
N LEU A 381 -3.40 -25.93 -5.90
CA LEU A 381 -4.04 -24.62 -5.73
C LEU A 381 -4.34 -24.40 -4.25
N VAL A 382 -3.82 -23.31 -3.69
CA VAL A 382 -3.90 -22.96 -2.25
C VAL A 382 -4.62 -21.64 -2.09
N ARG A 383 -5.51 -21.58 -1.11
CA ARG A 383 -6.13 -20.34 -0.60
C ARG A 383 -5.42 -19.92 0.67
N ILE A 384 -4.83 -18.74 0.67
CA ILE A 384 -4.16 -18.13 1.82
C ILE A 384 -4.88 -16.85 2.22
N THR A 385 -5.06 -16.62 3.53
CA THR A 385 -5.69 -15.42 4.06
C THR A 385 -4.65 -14.38 4.47
N VAL A 386 -5.09 -13.14 4.65
CA VAL A 386 -4.23 -12.08 5.21
C VAL A 386 -3.73 -12.47 6.60
N ARG A 387 -4.57 -13.09 7.41
CA ARG A 387 -4.24 -13.59 8.76
C ARG A 387 -3.04 -14.53 8.77
N ASP A 388 -2.92 -15.37 7.74
CA ASP A 388 -1.85 -16.37 7.64
C ASP A 388 -0.47 -15.73 7.37
N VAL A 389 -0.43 -14.50 6.87
CA VAL A 389 0.83 -13.86 6.44
C VAL A 389 1.33 -12.76 7.38
N LEU A 390 0.68 -12.52 8.52
CA LEU A 390 1.07 -11.45 9.44
C LEU A 390 2.43 -11.67 10.11
N ASP A 391 2.85 -12.90 10.26
CA ASP A 391 4.04 -13.29 11.01
C ASP A 391 5.01 -14.05 10.11
N THR A 392 6.14 -13.42 9.79
CA THR A 392 7.15 -13.99 8.89
C THR A 392 7.85 -15.22 9.48
N GLU A 393 8.03 -15.27 10.80
CA GLU A 393 8.67 -16.43 11.45
C GLU A 393 7.75 -17.65 11.46
N LYS A 394 6.43 -17.46 11.55
CA LYS A 394 5.45 -18.54 11.32
C LYS A 394 5.47 -19.04 9.89
N LEU A 395 5.75 -18.17 8.91
CA LEU A 395 6.00 -18.53 7.51
C LEU A 395 7.40 -19.12 7.30
N ARG A 396 8.18 -19.29 8.36
CA ARG A 396 9.54 -19.84 8.36
C ARG A 396 10.53 -19.03 7.52
N TYR A 397 10.44 -17.69 7.60
CA TYR A 397 11.50 -16.81 7.11
C TYR A 397 11.64 -15.54 7.98
N LYS A 398 12.81 -14.94 7.89
CA LYS A 398 13.12 -13.63 8.47
C LYS A 398 14.04 -12.85 7.55
N PHE A 399 14.23 -11.58 7.83
CA PHE A 399 15.19 -10.75 7.12
C PHE A 399 16.51 -10.66 7.88
N ASP A 400 17.63 -10.68 7.14
CA ASP A 400 18.93 -10.32 7.69
C ASP A 400 18.95 -8.81 7.98
N GLY A 401 19.63 -8.42 9.08
CA GLY A 401 19.65 -7.04 9.52
C GLY A 401 20.42 -6.14 8.57
N VAL A 402 19.75 -5.13 8.02
CA VAL A 402 20.39 -3.95 7.44
C VAL A 402 20.00 -2.74 8.28
N GLY A 403 20.87 -1.75 8.38
CA GLY A 403 20.56 -0.50 9.07
C GLY A 403 19.32 0.19 8.51
N MET A 404 18.77 1.10 9.27
CA MET A 404 17.66 1.98 8.85
C MET A 404 18.11 3.45 8.92
N PRO A 405 19.12 3.86 8.12
CA PRO A 405 19.72 5.21 8.23
C PRO A 405 18.73 6.33 7.93
N TRP A 406 17.60 6.00 7.31
CA TRP A 406 16.52 6.94 7.05
C TRP A 406 15.73 7.34 8.29
N VAL A 407 15.81 6.60 9.40
CA VAL A 407 15.16 6.97 10.68
C VAL A 407 15.65 8.33 11.17
N ASP A 408 16.94 8.61 11.00
CA ASP A 408 17.58 9.87 11.42
C ASP A 408 17.61 10.94 10.31
N ALA A 409 17.05 10.63 9.15
CA ALA A 409 17.07 11.52 7.97
C ALA A 409 15.86 12.45 7.90
N ARG A 410 15.41 13.02 9.03
CA ARG A 410 14.30 13.98 9.06
C ARG A 410 14.59 15.14 8.11
N PRO A 411 13.69 15.46 7.16
CA PRO A 411 13.91 16.54 6.22
C PRO A 411 13.99 17.91 6.90
N PRO A 412 14.94 18.78 6.53
CA PRO A 412 14.99 20.14 7.05
C PRO A 412 13.87 20.99 6.46
N THR A 413 13.46 22.00 7.21
CA THR A 413 12.62 23.08 6.67
C THR A 413 13.50 24.03 5.83
N THR A 414 12.90 24.56 4.77
CA THR A 414 13.62 25.49 3.88
C THR A 414 13.55 26.92 4.43
N PRO A 415 14.71 27.56 4.74
CA PRO A 415 14.70 28.93 5.22
C PRO A 415 14.06 29.88 4.20
N ASN A 416 13.29 30.87 4.69
CA ASN A 416 12.69 31.95 3.89
C ASN A 416 11.74 31.53 2.76
N VAL A 417 11.17 30.35 2.82
CA VAL A 417 10.00 30.02 2.00
C VAL A 417 8.82 30.85 2.52
N SER A 418 8.28 31.69 1.66
CA SER A 418 7.25 32.64 2.06
C SER A 418 5.97 31.93 2.50
N LYS A 419 5.58 32.13 3.75
CA LYS A 419 4.23 31.84 4.24
C LYS A 419 3.21 32.90 3.76
N ASN A 420 3.63 33.84 2.87
CA ASN A 420 2.84 34.99 2.48
C ASN A 420 1.59 34.53 1.71
N LYS A 421 0.45 34.63 2.36
CA LYS A 421 -0.89 34.37 1.80
C LYS A 421 -1.29 35.54 0.89
N ALA A 422 -0.44 35.80 -0.15
CA ALA A 422 -0.84 36.72 -1.20
C ALA A 422 -2.18 36.25 -1.78
N LEU A 423 -3.05 37.16 -2.15
CA LEU A 423 -4.41 36.95 -2.68
C LEU A 423 -4.50 35.71 -3.58
N LEU A 424 -4.77 34.54 -2.97
CA LEU A 424 -4.97 33.29 -3.68
C LEU A 424 -6.27 33.40 -4.48
N LYS A 425 -6.19 33.15 -5.76
CA LYS A 425 -7.38 33.07 -6.59
C LYS A 425 -8.20 31.84 -6.17
N SER A 426 -9.51 32.04 -6.00
CA SER A 426 -10.44 30.93 -5.76
C SER A 426 -10.28 29.86 -6.84
N VAL A 427 -9.99 28.64 -6.42
CA VAL A 427 -9.89 27.47 -7.30
C VAL A 427 -11.21 26.70 -7.23
N ARG A 428 -11.77 26.39 -8.40
CA ARG A 428 -12.98 25.57 -8.48
C ARG A 428 -12.61 24.11 -8.72
N PHE A 429 -13.29 23.23 -8.03
CA PHE A 429 -13.22 21.78 -8.22
C PHE A 429 -14.46 21.27 -8.96
N PRO A 430 -14.38 20.17 -9.72
CA PRO A 430 -13.17 19.36 -9.99
C PRO A 430 -12.14 20.11 -10.84
N LEU A 431 -10.84 19.85 -10.56
CA LEU A 431 -9.71 20.54 -11.14
C LEU A 431 -8.91 19.62 -12.06
N SER A 432 -8.64 20.03 -13.31
CA SER A 432 -7.64 19.37 -14.16
C SER A 432 -6.24 19.90 -13.83
N LEU A 433 -5.40 19.03 -13.29
CA LEU A 433 -4.04 19.37 -12.87
C LEU A 433 -3.06 19.27 -14.05
N HIS A 434 -2.89 20.36 -14.78
CA HIS A 434 -1.95 20.51 -15.89
C HIS A 434 -0.94 21.65 -15.68
N LYS A 435 -1.09 22.42 -14.63
CA LYS A 435 -0.20 23.49 -14.19
C LYS A 435 -0.17 23.54 -12.67
N VAL A 436 0.80 24.25 -12.12
CA VAL A 436 0.88 24.49 -10.67
C VAL A 436 -0.38 25.18 -10.18
N VAL A 437 -0.97 24.64 -9.12
CA VAL A 437 -2.17 25.17 -8.47
C VAL A 437 -1.92 25.24 -6.98
N THR A 438 -2.24 26.40 -6.39
CA THR A 438 -2.17 26.61 -4.95
C THR A 438 -3.57 26.86 -4.42
N VAL A 439 -3.93 26.16 -3.35
CA VAL A 439 -5.24 26.20 -2.70
C VAL A 439 -5.05 26.43 -1.22
N GLU A 440 -5.88 27.27 -0.62
CA GLU A 440 -5.98 27.38 0.82
C GLU A 440 -7.01 26.38 1.35
N VAL A 441 -6.62 25.55 2.33
CA VAL A 441 -7.47 24.53 2.94
C VAL A 441 -7.63 24.85 4.41
N ARG A 442 -8.89 24.92 4.88
CA ARG A 442 -9.20 25.22 6.28
C ARG A 442 -8.94 23.99 7.15
N ARG A 443 -8.31 24.21 8.30
CA ARG A 443 -8.14 23.21 9.35
C ARG A 443 -9.40 23.11 10.21
N LEU A 444 -9.57 21.97 10.86
CA LEU A 444 -10.70 21.72 11.75
C LEU A 444 -10.51 22.38 13.12
N GLN A 445 -9.27 22.36 13.63
CA GLN A 445 -8.88 22.93 14.92
C GLN A 445 -7.41 23.35 14.87
N VAL A 446 -7.05 24.40 15.59
CA VAL A 446 -5.68 24.89 15.78
C VAL A 446 -5.21 24.61 17.20
N LEU A 447 -3.89 24.66 17.42
CA LEU A 447 -3.26 24.54 18.74
C LEU A 447 -3.75 23.31 19.52
N ARG A 448 -3.80 22.17 18.86
CA ARG A 448 -4.15 20.88 19.48
C ARG A 448 -3.12 20.48 20.51
N SER A 449 -3.57 19.94 21.66
CA SER A 449 -2.65 19.40 22.66
C SER A 449 -1.93 18.14 22.16
N THR A 450 -0.87 17.75 22.85
CA THR A 450 -0.13 16.51 22.54
C THR A 450 -1.07 15.29 22.59
N GLU A 451 -1.91 15.23 23.63
CA GLU A 451 -2.89 14.14 23.81
C GLU A 451 -3.92 14.11 22.68
N GLU A 452 -4.37 15.27 22.19
CA GLU A 452 -5.29 15.35 21.06
C GLU A 452 -4.63 14.90 19.75
N LYS A 453 -3.33 15.18 19.56
CA LYS A 453 -2.55 14.74 18.41
C LYS A 453 -2.27 13.26 18.45
N GLU A 454 -1.93 12.72 19.63
CA GLU A 454 -1.77 11.27 19.83
C GLU A 454 -3.07 10.49 19.62
N ALA A 455 -4.21 11.09 19.98
CA ALA A 455 -5.52 10.46 19.81
C ALA A 455 -6.04 10.45 18.37
N ARG A 456 -5.61 11.41 17.54
CA ARG A 456 -6.12 11.57 16.16
C ARG A 456 -5.06 12.21 15.27
N GLU A 457 -4.81 11.63 14.13
CA GLU A 457 -3.99 12.24 13.08
C GLU A 457 -4.80 13.23 12.26
N GLU A 458 -4.29 14.44 12.06
CA GLU A 458 -4.82 15.41 11.12
C GLU A 458 -4.29 15.07 9.72
N VAL A 459 -5.17 14.88 8.75
CA VAL A 459 -4.80 14.32 7.44
C VAL A 459 -5.36 15.19 6.33
N LEU A 460 -4.49 15.64 5.42
CA LEU A 460 -4.90 16.22 4.14
C LEU A 460 -5.30 15.09 3.20
N VAL A 461 -6.53 15.13 2.71
CA VAL A 461 -7.06 14.19 1.72
C VAL A 461 -7.24 14.90 0.38
N ILE A 462 -6.61 14.33 -0.65
CA ILE A 462 -6.78 14.69 -2.05
C ILE A 462 -7.70 13.63 -2.66
N GLU A 463 -8.95 14.00 -2.93
CA GLU A 463 -10.02 13.07 -3.30
C GLU A 463 -10.30 13.04 -4.79
N GLY A 464 -10.71 11.87 -5.27
CA GLY A 464 -11.15 11.67 -6.65
C GLY A 464 -10.06 12.04 -7.64
N ILE A 465 -8.86 11.46 -7.43
CA ILE A 465 -7.76 11.57 -8.39
C ILE A 465 -8.08 10.65 -9.55
N GLU A 466 -8.57 11.22 -10.64
CA GLU A 466 -8.89 10.52 -11.87
C GLU A 466 -7.69 10.58 -12.82
N THR A 467 -7.27 9.43 -13.34
CA THR A 467 -6.25 9.28 -14.39
C THR A 467 -6.78 8.36 -15.48
N ASP A 468 -6.32 8.55 -16.70
CA ASP A 468 -6.71 7.69 -17.83
C ASP A 468 -5.92 6.37 -17.90
N GLY A 469 -4.93 6.20 -17.01
CA GLY A 469 -4.10 5.00 -16.93
C GLY A 469 -3.17 4.78 -18.12
N THR A 470 -3.24 5.57 -19.20
CA THR A 470 -2.46 5.34 -20.42
C THR A 470 -0.99 5.68 -20.26
N GLN A 471 -0.65 6.48 -19.27
CA GLN A 471 0.72 6.88 -18.95
C GLN A 471 0.90 7.01 -17.43
N MET A 472 2.15 7.00 -17.03
CA MET A 472 2.55 7.36 -15.68
C MET A 472 1.98 8.74 -15.31
N VAL A 473 1.50 8.89 -14.08
CA VAL A 473 1.07 10.20 -13.55
C VAL A 473 1.85 10.47 -12.27
N LYS A 474 2.49 11.64 -12.20
CA LYS A 474 3.14 12.13 -10.98
C LYS A 474 2.85 13.60 -10.74
N PHE A 475 2.54 13.92 -9.49
CA PHE A 475 2.51 15.30 -9.00
C PHE A 475 2.99 15.35 -7.54
N ASP A 476 3.60 16.47 -7.18
CA ASP A 476 4.05 16.71 -5.82
C ASP A 476 3.07 17.59 -5.06
N VAL A 477 2.99 17.36 -3.76
CA VAL A 477 2.14 18.07 -2.81
C VAL A 477 3.04 18.83 -1.84
N TYR A 478 2.98 20.16 -1.89
CA TYR A 478 3.69 21.02 -0.94
C TYR A 478 2.70 21.64 0.03
N VAL A 479 3.10 21.74 1.29
CA VAL A 479 2.35 22.42 2.35
C VAL A 479 3.11 23.68 2.77
N ASN A 480 2.40 24.81 2.86
CA ASN A 480 2.91 26.13 3.23
C ASN A 480 4.11 26.61 2.38
N ALA A 481 4.19 26.16 1.12
CA ALA A 481 5.24 26.53 0.17
C ALA A 481 4.65 26.98 -1.17
N MET A 482 4.20 28.24 -1.25
CA MET A 482 3.74 28.82 -2.51
C MET A 482 4.89 28.94 -3.54
N GLU A 483 6.08 29.26 -3.07
CA GLU A 483 7.29 29.31 -3.87
C GLU A 483 8.01 27.96 -3.88
N HIS A 484 7.28 26.89 -4.25
CA HIS A 484 7.78 25.49 -4.24
C HIS A 484 9.14 25.30 -4.91
N LYS A 485 9.53 26.19 -5.87
CA LYS A 485 10.83 26.15 -6.53
C LYS A 485 12.00 26.53 -5.63
N LYS A 486 11.73 27.23 -4.52
CA LYS A 486 12.73 27.60 -3.52
C LYS A 486 12.92 26.50 -2.46
N VAL A 487 11.98 25.53 -2.38
CA VAL A 487 12.08 24.41 -1.46
C VAL A 487 13.26 23.54 -1.85
N GLU A 488 14.12 23.23 -0.89
CA GLU A 488 15.23 22.30 -1.11
C GLU A 488 14.71 20.93 -1.60
N PRO A 489 15.48 20.25 -2.46
CA PRO A 489 15.14 18.89 -2.85
C PRO A 489 14.94 18.02 -1.61
N SER A 490 13.75 17.47 -1.44
CA SER A 490 13.30 16.73 -0.25
C SER A 490 13.18 17.56 1.04
N GLY A 491 13.05 18.89 0.96
CA GLY A 491 12.68 19.73 2.11
C GLY A 491 11.36 19.30 2.75
N ARG A 492 11.13 19.75 3.98
CA ARG A 492 9.97 19.33 4.78
C ARG A 492 8.64 19.75 4.14
N GLU A 493 8.63 20.91 3.48
CA GLU A 493 7.46 21.47 2.80
C GLU A 493 6.94 20.59 1.66
N LEU A 494 7.79 19.74 1.06
CA LEU A 494 7.37 18.66 0.17
C LEU A 494 6.71 17.56 1.01
N ALA A 495 5.44 17.69 1.23
CA ALA A 495 4.66 16.82 2.12
C ALA A 495 4.50 15.39 1.57
N GLY A 496 4.42 15.23 0.25
CA GLY A 496 4.35 13.93 -0.40
C GLY A 496 4.27 14.04 -1.91
N SER A 497 4.29 12.88 -2.57
CA SER A 497 4.14 12.78 -4.03
C SER A 497 3.14 11.70 -4.37
N TYR A 498 2.20 12.00 -5.25
CA TYR A 498 1.35 11.01 -5.90
C TYR A 498 2.13 10.42 -7.09
N MET A 499 2.17 9.11 -7.15
CA MET A 499 2.77 8.37 -8.25
C MET A 499 1.90 7.18 -8.63
N CYS A 500 1.48 7.12 -9.89
CA CYS A 500 0.74 5.99 -10.44
C CYS A 500 1.46 5.48 -11.68
N LEU A 501 1.68 4.16 -11.74
CA LEU A 501 2.27 3.51 -12.91
C LEU A 501 1.31 3.61 -14.11
N SER A 502 1.87 3.48 -15.29
CA SER A 502 1.08 3.20 -16.48
C SER A 502 0.22 1.95 -16.25
N HIS A 503 -1.08 2.09 -16.43
CA HIS A 503 -2.04 1.02 -16.25
C HIS A 503 -3.07 1.08 -17.39
N PRO A 504 -2.60 0.94 -18.64
CA PRO A 504 -3.44 1.11 -19.79
C PRO A 504 -4.46 -0.02 -19.85
N ARG A 505 -5.66 0.28 -19.37
CA ARG A 505 -6.85 -0.56 -19.55
C ARG A 505 -7.64 0.03 -20.68
N ILE A 506 -7.84 -0.74 -21.73
CA ILE A 506 -8.67 -0.34 -22.86
C ILE A 506 -10.00 -1.04 -22.72
N ASP A 507 -11.09 -0.29 -22.75
CA ASP A 507 -12.44 -0.85 -22.85
C ASP A 507 -12.70 -1.46 -24.25
N GLY A 508 -13.83 -2.11 -24.43
CA GLY A 508 -14.22 -2.73 -25.70
C GLY A 508 -14.36 -1.73 -26.87
N THR A 509 -14.29 -0.41 -26.62
CA THR A 509 -14.36 0.66 -27.62
C THR A 509 -12.99 1.22 -27.97
N GLY A 510 -11.91 0.74 -27.34
CA GLY A 510 -10.56 1.25 -27.52
C GLY A 510 -10.24 2.49 -26.67
N LYS A 511 -11.13 2.90 -25.76
CA LYS A 511 -10.93 4.03 -24.88
C LYS A 511 -10.28 3.60 -23.57
N GLY A 512 -9.32 4.39 -23.07
CA GLY A 512 -8.69 4.19 -21.77
C GLY A 512 -9.73 4.25 -20.64
N MET A 513 -9.62 3.32 -19.69
CA MET A 513 -10.50 3.32 -18.52
C MET A 513 -9.94 4.29 -17.46
N ILE A 514 -10.82 5.11 -16.93
CA ILE A 514 -10.47 6.01 -15.82
C ILE A 514 -10.19 5.18 -14.57
N VAL A 515 -9.07 5.47 -13.93
CA VAL A 515 -8.71 5.01 -12.59
C VAL A 515 -8.99 6.17 -11.64
N GLU A 516 -9.85 5.96 -10.66
CA GLU A 516 -10.13 6.93 -9.61
C GLU A 516 -9.61 6.41 -8.26
N THR A 517 -8.90 7.26 -7.52
CA THR A 517 -8.36 6.95 -6.19
C THR A 517 -8.22 8.22 -5.35
N SER A 518 -7.62 8.12 -4.18
CA SER A 518 -7.31 9.26 -3.30
C SER A 518 -5.89 9.16 -2.76
N MET A 519 -5.33 10.30 -2.33
CA MET A 519 -4.05 10.37 -1.62
C MET A 519 -4.26 11.03 -0.26
N ARG A 520 -3.52 10.56 0.74
CA ARG A 520 -3.53 11.09 2.10
C ARG A 520 -2.13 11.50 2.54
N VAL A 521 -2.07 12.59 3.30
CA VAL A 521 -0.82 13.14 3.84
C VAL A 521 -1.05 13.46 5.31
N ALA A 522 -0.27 12.87 6.20
CA ALA A 522 -0.29 13.18 7.62
C ALA A 522 0.21 14.60 7.89
N LEU A 523 -0.43 15.31 8.78
CA LEU A 523 -0.14 16.72 9.03
C LEU A 523 0.38 17.02 10.44
N ASN A 524 0.17 16.17 11.45
CA ASN A 524 0.53 16.51 12.84
C ASN A 524 2.01 16.92 12.95
N GLU A 525 2.93 16.01 12.60
CA GLU A 525 4.37 16.27 12.62
C GLU A 525 4.78 17.35 11.62
N LEU A 526 4.17 17.34 10.44
CA LEU A 526 4.48 18.30 9.38
C LEU A 526 4.19 19.75 9.80
N LEU A 527 3.05 20.00 10.43
CA LEU A 527 2.65 21.37 10.85
C LEU A 527 3.50 21.85 12.03
N GLU A 528 3.92 20.97 12.92
CA GLU A 528 4.90 21.30 13.97
C GLU A 528 6.23 21.71 13.36
N ASP A 529 6.78 20.94 12.43
CA ASP A 529 8.04 21.24 11.75
C ASP A 529 8.01 22.58 11.00
N LEU A 530 6.85 22.93 10.43
CA LEU A 530 6.66 24.16 9.67
C LEU A 530 6.27 25.37 10.55
N ASP A 531 6.23 25.20 11.89
CA ASP A 531 5.75 26.22 12.82
C ASP A 531 4.39 26.79 12.39
N ALA A 532 3.47 25.87 12.06
CA ALA A 532 2.14 26.16 11.50
C ALA A 532 0.99 25.60 12.35
N ASP A 533 1.26 25.12 13.55
CA ASP A 533 0.27 24.50 14.41
C ASP A 533 -0.85 25.47 14.85
N GLY A 534 -0.52 26.77 14.95
CA GLY A 534 -1.46 27.85 15.22
C GLY A 534 -2.19 28.41 13.99
N ASP A 535 -1.91 27.95 12.78
CA ASP A 535 -2.53 28.48 11.56
C ASP A 535 -3.94 27.88 11.37
N GLU A 536 -4.96 28.71 11.11
CA GLU A 536 -6.33 28.26 10.81
C GLU A 536 -6.45 27.57 9.44
N THR A 537 -5.53 27.86 8.55
CA THR A 537 -5.53 27.35 7.18
C THR A 537 -4.11 26.93 6.79
N VAL A 538 -4.00 25.92 5.96
CA VAL A 538 -2.76 25.54 5.29
C VAL A 538 -2.84 25.83 3.81
N THR A 539 -1.72 26.24 3.23
CA THR A 539 -1.60 26.42 1.79
C THR A 539 -1.10 25.11 1.18
N VAL A 540 -1.87 24.55 0.25
CA VAL A 540 -1.51 23.32 -0.48
C VAL A 540 -1.17 23.69 -1.92
N THR A 541 0.07 23.43 -2.33
CA THR A 541 0.53 23.64 -3.72
C THR A 541 0.72 22.30 -4.41
N LEU A 542 -0.07 22.07 -5.45
CA LEU A 542 0.01 20.87 -6.30
C LEU A 542 0.86 21.19 -7.52
N VAL A 543 1.93 20.40 -7.72
CA VAL A 543 2.90 20.61 -8.79
C VAL A 543 2.90 19.41 -9.73
N PRO A 544 2.28 19.48 -10.92
CA PRO A 544 2.33 18.38 -11.88
C PRO A 544 3.76 18.16 -12.37
N ARG A 545 4.19 16.89 -12.40
CA ARG A 545 5.51 16.47 -12.86
C ARG A 545 5.44 15.67 -14.15
N HIS A 546 4.51 14.73 -14.23
CA HIS A 546 4.30 13.90 -15.39
C HIS A 546 2.82 13.50 -15.53
N GLY A 547 2.36 13.33 -16.76
CA GLY A 547 0.98 12.94 -17.04
C GLY A 547 -0.06 13.99 -16.63
N ARG A 548 -1.32 13.58 -16.60
CA ARG A 548 -2.45 14.44 -16.25
C ARG A 548 -3.34 13.75 -15.22
N ALA A 549 -3.80 14.52 -14.24
CA ALA A 549 -4.80 14.08 -13.27
C ALA A 549 -5.94 15.09 -13.20
N LYS A 550 -7.13 14.60 -12.86
CA LYS A 550 -8.26 15.43 -12.45
C LYS A 550 -8.50 15.16 -10.98
N ILE A 551 -8.71 16.20 -10.19
CA ILE A 551 -8.87 16.12 -8.74
C ILE A 551 -10.25 16.64 -8.38
N ARG A 552 -11.01 15.87 -7.59
CA ARG A 552 -12.39 16.22 -7.21
C ARG A 552 -12.43 17.25 -6.09
N SER A 553 -11.62 17.08 -5.05
CA SER A 553 -11.57 17.99 -3.89
C SER A 553 -10.31 17.84 -3.06
N LEU A 554 -10.06 18.84 -2.20
CA LEU A 554 -9.09 18.79 -1.10
C LEU A 554 -9.80 19.12 0.19
N ARG A 555 -9.54 18.34 1.24
CA ARG A 555 -10.04 18.62 2.58
C ARG A 555 -9.11 18.08 3.65
N ILE A 556 -9.24 18.59 4.86
CA ILE A 556 -8.56 18.09 6.05
C ILE A 556 -9.58 17.33 6.90
N VAL A 557 -9.18 16.19 7.43
CA VAL A 557 -9.99 15.34 8.29
C VAL A 557 -9.16 14.88 9.49
N TYR A 558 -9.82 14.35 10.52
CA TYR A 558 -9.18 13.55 11.54
C TYR A 558 -9.32 12.07 11.22
N MET A 559 -8.24 11.33 11.41
CA MET A 559 -8.23 9.87 11.34
C MET A 559 -7.82 9.30 12.68
N VAL A 560 -8.47 8.21 13.06
CA VAL A 560 -8.22 7.40 14.25
C VAL A 560 -8.23 5.95 13.83
N GLU A 561 -7.40 5.11 14.46
CA GLU A 561 -7.42 3.64 14.30
C GLU A 561 -7.11 2.96 15.62
#